data_97f930a715688c850300e1f93778add2
#
_entry.id   97f930a715688c850300e1f93778add2
#
_cell.length_a   1.000
_cell.length_b   1.000
_cell.length_c   1.000
_cell.angle_alpha   90.00
_cell.angle_beta   90.00
_cell.angle_gamma   90.00
#
_symmetry.space_group_name_H-M   'P 1'
#
loop_
_entity.id
_entity.type
_entity.pdbx_description
1 polymer ?
#
loop_
_entity_poly.entity_id
_entity_poly.type
_entity_poly.pdbx_seq_one_letter_code
_entity_poly.pdbx_strand_id
1 'polypeptide(L)'
;AYESVFYQIYPLGFVGAPFENDGVETHRILKVLDWTDHIKKLGANAILAVSIACCRAAATALDIPLYRFLGGVSGNRLPVPMMNIVNGGCHALSSGLDVQEFMVMPVGAPSFKEGLRWCSEVFHALASILKERGLATSVGDEGGFAPALASDEEAIETILEAVKKAGYEPGKDFMIAMDAASSEWKTKEKGKYKLPKAGTVYTSEKLIEHWKKLVEKFPIISIEDALDEEDWEGWKKLTAELGDKVQLVGDDLFVTNTKRLSKGISQGCGNSILIKLNQIGSVSETLEAIKMAHEAGYTAIASHRSGETEDTTIADLAVALNTCQIKTGAPSRSERVAKYNQLLRIEEQLGSAAVYPGMGVFKVKR
;
A
#
# COMPACT_ATOMS: atom_id res chain seq x y z
N ALA A 1 1.17 -30.94 0.67
CA ALA A 1 0.28 -29.89 0.11
C ALA A 1 -1.21 -30.18 0.43
N TYR A 2 -1.65 -31.44 0.23
CA TYR A 2 -3.03 -31.84 0.55
C TYR A 2 -3.34 -31.79 2.06
N GLU A 3 -2.40 -32.16 2.90
CA GLU A 3 -2.56 -32.10 4.36
C GLU A 3 -2.68 -30.67 4.88
N SER A 4 -1.94 -29.70 4.30
CA SER A 4 -2.01 -28.30 4.68
C SER A 4 -3.37 -27.67 4.39
N VAL A 5 -3.99 -28.03 3.28
CA VAL A 5 -5.35 -27.55 2.91
C VAL A 5 -6.40 -28.14 3.83
N PHE A 6 -6.25 -29.41 4.21
CA PHE A 6 -7.17 -30.08 5.14
C PHE A 6 -7.12 -29.46 6.55
N TYR A 7 -5.94 -29.10 7.04
CA TYR A 7 -5.78 -28.42 8.33
C TYR A 7 -6.35 -26.99 8.35
N GLN A 8 -6.45 -26.32 7.21
CA GLN A 8 -7.06 -24.98 7.11
C GLN A 8 -8.60 -25.01 7.16
N ILE A 9 -9.24 -26.09 6.75
CA ILE A 9 -10.70 -26.23 6.76
C ILE A 9 -11.20 -26.84 8.10
N TYR A 10 -10.41 -27.68 8.74
CA TYR A 10 -10.76 -28.36 9.99
C TYR A 10 -10.92 -27.42 11.23
N PRO A 11 -10.23 -26.27 11.34
CA PRO A 11 -10.48 -25.32 12.43
C PRO A 11 -11.92 -24.81 12.53
N LEU A 12 -12.67 -24.79 11.45
CA LEU A 12 -14.08 -24.37 11.46
C LEU A 12 -14.96 -25.31 12.29
N GLY A 13 -14.79 -26.63 12.16
CA GLY A 13 -15.45 -27.60 13.02
C GLY A 13 -14.96 -27.56 14.47
N PHE A 14 -13.69 -27.25 14.69
CA PHE A 14 -13.10 -27.15 16.04
C PHE A 14 -13.59 -25.94 16.84
N VAL A 15 -13.97 -24.85 16.17
CA VAL A 15 -14.57 -23.66 16.80
C VAL A 15 -16.09 -23.70 16.81
N GLY A 16 -16.70 -24.86 16.51
CA GLY A 16 -18.14 -25.05 16.57
C GLY A 16 -18.92 -24.45 15.41
N ALA A 17 -18.24 -24.14 14.27
CA ALA A 17 -18.93 -23.68 13.08
C ALA A 17 -19.81 -24.81 12.52
N PRO A 18 -21.09 -24.58 12.25
CA PRO A 18 -21.98 -25.58 11.69
C PRO A 18 -21.57 -25.95 10.27
N PHE A 19 -21.94 -27.17 9.85
CA PHE A 19 -21.73 -27.65 8.46
C PHE A 19 -22.52 -26.86 7.42
N GLU A 20 -23.56 -26.17 7.85
CA GLU A 20 -24.39 -25.30 7.02
C GLU A 20 -24.15 -23.83 7.41
N ASN A 21 -24.21 -22.94 6.44
CA ASN A 21 -24.05 -21.52 6.69
C ASN A 21 -25.26 -20.98 7.46
N ASP A 22 -25.11 -20.82 8.77
CA ASP A 22 -26.13 -20.26 9.65
C ASP A 22 -26.04 -18.72 9.79
N GLY A 23 -25.17 -18.07 9.02
CA GLY A 23 -24.94 -16.63 9.05
C GLY A 23 -24.05 -16.16 10.20
N VAL A 24 -23.47 -17.07 11.00
CA VAL A 24 -22.54 -16.71 12.08
C VAL A 24 -21.15 -16.44 11.50
N GLU A 25 -20.59 -15.27 11.78
CA GLU A 25 -19.26 -14.88 11.31
C GLU A 25 -18.16 -15.61 12.10
N THR A 26 -17.65 -16.70 11.54
CA THR A 26 -16.68 -17.62 12.19
C THR A 26 -15.39 -16.94 12.62
N HIS A 27 -14.93 -15.91 11.90
CA HIS A 27 -13.71 -15.17 12.28
C HIS A 27 -13.87 -14.38 13.61
N ARG A 28 -15.09 -13.96 13.96
CA ARG A 28 -15.35 -13.36 15.29
C ARG A 28 -15.13 -14.38 16.42
N ILE A 29 -15.43 -15.64 16.19
CA ILE A 29 -15.18 -16.71 17.17
C ILE A 29 -13.68 -16.83 17.45
N LEU A 30 -12.81 -16.79 16.44
CA LEU A 30 -11.36 -16.83 16.63
C LEU A 30 -10.84 -15.64 17.43
N LYS A 31 -11.38 -14.44 17.21
CA LYS A 31 -11.05 -13.26 18.01
C LYS A 31 -11.52 -13.37 19.45
N VAL A 32 -12.72 -13.92 19.67
CA VAL A 32 -13.23 -14.20 21.02
C VAL A 32 -12.33 -15.22 21.73
N LEU A 33 -11.77 -16.22 21.05
CA LEU A 33 -10.83 -17.18 21.63
C LEU A 33 -9.48 -16.56 21.99
N ASP A 34 -9.05 -15.52 21.29
CA ASP A 34 -7.81 -14.79 21.60
C ASP A 34 -7.97 -13.89 22.85
N TRP A 35 -9.12 -13.24 23.04
CA TRP A 35 -9.46 -12.35 24.17
C TRP A 35 -8.44 -11.23 24.46
N THR A 36 -7.58 -10.91 23.51
CA THR A 36 -6.57 -9.85 23.69
C THR A 36 -6.82 -8.72 22.69
N ASP A 37 -6.70 -7.47 23.13
CA ASP A 37 -6.88 -6.28 22.27
C ASP A 37 -5.92 -6.24 21.09
N HIS A 38 -4.80 -6.95 21.18
CA HIS A 38 -3.75 -6.98 20.16
C HIS A 38 -3.53 -8.37 19.56
N ILE A 39 -4.50 -9.28 19.69
CA ILE A 39 -4.45 -10.65 19.13
C ILE A 39 -3.13 -11.38 19.49
N LYS A 40 -2.71 -11.29 20.74
CA LYS A 40 -1.40 -11.78 21.22
C LYS A 40 -1.34 -13.31 21.39
N LYS A 41 -2.49 -13.97 21.55
CA LYS A 41 -2.55 -15.40 21.84
C LYS A 41 -2.45 -16.26 20.57
N LEU A 42 -3.23 -15.95 19.55
CA LEU A 42 -3.27 -16.69 18.28
C LEU A 42 -2.41 -16.02 17.20
N GLY A 43 -2.29 -14.70 17.25
CA GLY A 43 -1.62 -13.88 16.25
C GLY A 43 -2.50 -13.58 15.04
N ALA A 44 -2.35 -12.36 14.50
CA ALA A 44 -3.16 -11.87 13.39
C ALA A 44 -3.04 -12.75 12.14
N ASN A 45 -1.85 -13.26 11.82
CA ASN A 45 -1.64 -14.10 10.64
C ASN A 45 -2.43 -15.41 10.67
N ALA A 46 -2.54 -16.05 11.87
CA ALA A 46 -3.30 -17.30 12.02
C ALA A 46 -4.80 -17.05 11.83
N ILE A 47 -5.34 -15.98 12.42
CA ILE A 47 -6.75 -15.60 12.26
C ILE A 47 -7.04 -15.23 10.81
N LEU A 48 -6.18 -14.44 10.18
CA LEU A 48 -6.31 -14.03 8.79
C LEU A 48 -6.28 -15.23 7.83
N ALA A 49 -5.40 -16.21 8.06
CA ALA A 49 -5.34 -17.42 7.24
C ALA A 49 -6.68 -18.15 7.19
N VAL A 50 -7.36 -18.31 8.33
CA VAL A 50 -8.69 -18.91 8.41
C VAL A 50 -9.73 -18.03 7.72
N SER A 51 -9.70 -16.72 7.95
CA SER A 51 -10.63 -15.77 7.33
C SER A 51 -10.54 -15.79 5.80
N ILE A 52 -9.32 -15.78 5.24
CA ILE A 52 -9.09 -15.88 3.80
C ILE A 52 -9.54 -17.26 3.25
N ALA A 53 -9.22 -18.35 3.98
CA ALA A 53 -9.62 -19.69 3.57
C ALA A 53 -11.14 -19.83 3.47
N CYS A 54 -11.90 -19.25 4.42
CA CYS A 54 -13.36 -19.20 4.36
C CYS A 54 -13.88 -18.45 3.13
N CYS A 55 -13.32 -17.29 2.83
CA CYS A 55 -13.71 -16.50 1.65
C CYS A 55 -13.42 -17.28 0.35
N ARG A 56 -12.24 -17.90 0.24
CA ARG A 56 -11.86 -18.70 -0.93
C ARG A 56 -12.74 -19.94 -1.09
N ALA A 57 -13.02 -20.64 0.00
CA ALA A 57 -13.91 -21.82 -0.02
C ALA A 57 -15.34 -21.44 -0.47
N ALA A 58 -15.87 -20.33 0.03
CA ALA A 58 -17.17 -19.83 -0.38
C ALA A 58 -17.20 -19.41 -1.87
N ALA A 59 -16.18 -18.68 -2.32
CA ALA A 59 -16.04 -18.31 -3.73
C ALA A 59 -15.99 -19.55 -4.65
N THR A 60 -15.19 -20.55 -4.26
CA THR A 60 -15.09 -21.83 -4.98
C THR A 60 -16.42 -22.59 -5.00
N ALA A 61 -17.12 -22.65 -3.87
CA ALA A 61 -18.42 -23.34 -3.77
C ALA A 61 -19.50 -22.68 -4.65
N LEU A 62 -19.39 -21.37 -4.89
CA LEU A 62 -20.28 -20.62 -5.77
C LEU A 62 -19.80 -20.56 -7.23
N ASP A 63 -18.65 -21.15 -7.54
CA ASP A 63 -17.98 -21.11 -8.85
C ASP A 63 -17.78 -19.69 -9.38
N ILE A 64 -17.35 -18.76 -8.48
CA ILE A 64 -17.06 -17.38 -8.84
C ILE A 64 -15.65 -16.97 -8.38
N PRO A 65 -14.98 -16.04 -9.08
CA PRO A 65 -13.69 -15.52 -8.65
C PRO A 65 -13.77 -14.82 -7.29
N LEU A 66 -12.66 -14.84 -6.52
CA LEU A 66 -12.62 -14.25 -5.18
C LEU A 66 -12.99 -12.76 -5.19
N TYR A 67 -12.50 -11.97 -6.16
CA TYR A 67 -12.85 -10.56 -6.25
C TYR A 67 -14.36 -10.33 -6.48
N ARG A 68 -15.05 -11.26 -7.16
CA ARG A 68 -16.52 -11.23 -7.34
C ARG A 68 -17.26 -11.62 -6.07
N PHE A 69 -16.74 -12.60 -5.33
CA PHE A 69 -17.32 -12.98 -4.04
C PHE A 69 -17.25 -11.83 -3.03
N LEU A 70 -16.11 -11.12 -2.96
CA LEU A 70 -15.91 -10.03 -2.00
C LEU A 70 -16.60 -8.71 -2.41
N GLY A 71 -16.62 -8.40 -3.72
CA GLY A 71 -17.04 -7.08 -4.23
C GLY A 71 -18.34 -7.08 -5.03
N GLY A 72 -18.91 -8.25 -5.28
CA GLY A 72 -20.11 -8.39 -6.11
C GLY A 72 -19.91 -7.86 -7.53
N VAL A 73 -20.99 -7.33 -8.12
CA VAL A 73 -20.97 -6.82 -9.50
C VAL A 73 -20.23 -5.50 -9.67
N SER A 74 -20.05 -4.73 -8.59
CA SER A 74 -19.45 -3.41 -8.60
C SER A 74 -17.90 -3.43 -8.63
N GLY A 75 -17.27 -4.57 -8.29
CA GLY A 75 -15.82 -4.73 -8.27
C GLY A 75 -15.26 -4.85 -9.68
N ASN A 76 -14.89 -3.73 -10.31
CA ASN A 76 -14.38 -3.71 -11.69
C ASN A 76 -13.27 -2.68 -11.94
N ARG A 77 -12.79 -1.99 -10.92
CA ARG A 77 -11.72 -1.00 -11.07
C ARG A 77 -10.37 -1.64 -10.79
N LEU A 78 -9.52 -1.67 -11.80
CA LEU A 78 -8.13 -2.10 -11.67
C LEU A 78 -7.36 -1.01 -10.90
N PRO A 79 -6.56 -1.39 -9.89
CA PRO A 79 -5.83 -0.41 -9.10
C PRO A 79 -4.66 0.19 -9.89
N VAL A 80 -4.39 1.48 -9.70
CA VAL A 80 -3.13 2.11 -10.12
C VAL A 80 -2.02 1.56 -9.22
N PRO A 81 -0.97 0.93 -9.78
CA PRO A 81 0.12 0.40 -8.99
C PRO A 81 1.01 1.53 -8.45
N MET A 82 1.38 1.43 -7.18
CA MET A 82 2.42 2.22 -6.51
C MET A 82 3.66 1.33 -6.44
N MET A 83 4.51 1.38 -7.47
CA MET A 83 5.66 0.47 -7.57
C MET A 83 6.90 1.05 -6.90
N ASN A 84 7.32 0.47 -5.79
CA ASN A 84 8.56 0.83 -5.10
C ASN A 84 9.77 0.42 -5.94
N ILE A 85 10.43 1.38 -6.60
CA ILE A 85 11.57 1.13 -7.50
C ILE A 85 12.93 1.58 -6.93
N VAL A 86 12.93 2.42 -5.88
CA VAL A 86 14.13 2.81 -5.11
C VAL A 86 13.83 2.73 -3.63
N ASN A 87 14.67 2.01 -2.89
CA ASN A 87 14.62 1.85 -1.44
C ASN A 87 15.61 2.77 -0.75
N GLY A 88 15.20 3.32 0.38
CA GLY A 88 16.03 4.07 1.31
C GLY A 88 15.73 3.68 2.76
N GLY A 89 15.95 4.58 3.70
CA GLY A 89 15.67 4.38 5.11
C GLY A 89 16.24 3.08 5.68
N CYS A 90 15.42 2.34 6.42
CA CYS A 90 15.77 1.04 6.98
C CYS A 90 15.82 -0.09 5.92
N HIS A 91 15.18 0.09 4.75
CA HIS A 91 15.21 -0.87 3.64
C HIS A 91 16.52 -0.82 2.82
N ALA A 92 17.37 0.20 3.01
CA ALA A 92 18.65 0.35 2.33
C ALA A 92 19.70 1.02 3.24
N LEU A 93 20.27 0.26 4.17
CA LEU A 93 21.17 0.77 5.20
C LEU A 93 22.42 1.48 4.65
N SER A 94 22.89 1.10 3.45
CA SER A 94 24.05 1.71 2.77
C SER A 94 23.72 2.95 1.97
N SER A 95 22.45 3.30 1.78
CA SER A 95 22.02 4.50 1.06
C SER A 95 22.10 5.76 1.94
N GLY A 96 22.22 6.92 1.30
CA GLY A 96 22.11 8.24 1.95
C GLY A 96 20.67 8.76 2.08
N LEU A 97 19.67 7.91 1.77
CA LEU A 97 18.26 8.29 1.71
C LEU A 97 17.60 8.12 3.06
N ASP A 98 16.89 9.15 3.52
CA ASP A 98 16.09 9.11 4.74
C ASP A 98 14.69 8.54 4.49
N VAL A 99 14.06 8.90 3.39
CA VAL A 99 12.77 8.35 2.93
C VAL A 99 12.93 6.86 2.60
N GLN A 100 11.96 6.05 3.05
CA GLN A 100 12.06 4.59 3.01
C GLN A 100 11.78 4.01 1.62
N GLU A 101 10.80 4.57 0.90
CA GLU A 101 10.39 4.07 -0.40
C GLU A 101 10.08 5.21 -1.38
N PHE A 102 10.57 5.04 -2.62
CA PHE A 102 10.25 5.91 -3.74
C PHE A 102 9.54 5.10 -4.82
N MET A 103 8.29 5.47 -5.08
CA MET A 103 7.38 4.73 -5.93
C MET A 103 7.02 5.51 -7.18
N VAL A 104 6.83 4.80 -8.29
CA VAL A 104 6.24 5.35 -9.53
C VAL A 104 4.80 4.88 -9.68
N MET A 105 3.96 5.77 -10.22
CA MET A 105 2.55 5.52 -10.48
C MET A 105 2.20 5.86 -11.92
N PRO A 106 1.81 4.89 -12.79
CA PRO A 106 1.54 5.11 -14.21
C PRO A 106 0.11 5.65 -14.41
N VAL A 107 -0.13 6.88 -13.95
CA VAL A 107 -1.46 7.52 -13.91
C VAL A 107 -2.00 7.88 -15.28
N GLY A 108 -1.13 8.03 -16.29
CA GLY A 108 -1.51 8.34 -17.67
C GLY A 108 -1.80 7.10 -18.52
N ALA A 109 -1.57 5.89 -18.02
CA ALA A 109 -1.77 4.67 -18.77
C ALA A 109 -3.26 4.43 -19.10
N PRO A 110 -3.57 3.85 -20.27
CA PRO A 110 -4.96 3.61 -20.68
C PRO A 110 -5.59 2.35 -20.06
N SER A 111 -4.79 1.45 -19.47
CA SER A 111 -5.22 0.19 -18.85
C SER A 111 -4.21 -0.26 -17.81
N PHE A 112 -4.58 -1.22 -16.96
CA PHE A 112 -3.66 -1.79 -15.98
C PHE A 112 -2.48 -2.50 -16.68
N LYS A 113 -2.76 -3.28 -17.72
CA LYS A 113 -1.75 -3.99 -18.51
C LYS A 113 -0.71 -3.02 -19.08
N GLU A 114 -1.15 -1.91 -19.69
CA GLU A 114 -0.23 -0.90 -20.19
C GLU A 114 0.54 -0.21 -19.06
N GLY A 115 -0.12 0.12 -17.93
CA GLY A 115 0.54 0.68 -16.77
C GLY A 115 1.65 -0.22 -16.23
N LEU A 116 1.41 -1.53 -16.16
CA LEU A 116 2.42 -2.52 -15.74
C LEU A 116 3.59 -2.56 -16.74
N ARG A 117 3.33 -2.55 -18.04
CA ARG A 117 4.36 -2.48 -19.08
C ARG A 117 5.21 -1.21 -18.93
N TRP A 118 4.58 -0.05 -18.81
CA TRP A 118 5.26 1.23 -18.63
C TRP A 118 6.17 1.21 -17.38
N CYS A 119 5.67 0.70 -16.25
CA CYS A 119 6.47 0.58 -15.02
C CYS A 119 7.70 -0.34 -15.22
N SER A 120 7.54 -1.44 -15.96
CA SER A 120 8.66 -2.34 -16.27
C SER A 120 9.72 -1.63 -17.12
N GLU A 121 9.32 -0.86 -18.11
CA GLU A 121 10.23 -0.08 -18.97
C GLU A 121 10.99 0.99 -18.17
N VAL A 122 10.29 1.71 -17.27
CA VAL A 122 10.92 2.67 -16.35
C VAL A 122 11.89 1.98 -15.39
N PHE A 123 11.53 0.81 -14.85
CA PHE A 123 12.40 0.04 -13.97
C PHE A 123 13.69 -0.40 -14.67
N HIS A 124 13.61 -0.87 -15.92
CA HIS A 124 14.78 -1.22 -16.73
C HIS A 124 15.61 0.01 -17.13
N ALA A 125 14.99 1.13 -17.44
CA ALA A 125 15.67 2.40 -17.70
C ALA A 125 16.44 2.87 -16.45
N LEU A 126 15.83 2.77 -15.27
CA LEU A 126 16.49 3.07 -13.99
C LEU A 126 17.70 2.18 -13.76
N ALA A 127 17.59 0.86 -13.99
CA ALA A 127 18.73 -0.06 -13.90
C ALA A 127 19.89 0.35 -14.81
N SER A 128 19.60 0.80 -16.05
CA SER A 128 20.61 1.28 -16.99
C SER A 128 21.32 2.53 -16.45
N ILE A 129 20.55 3.53 -15.97
CA ILE A 129 21.10 4.77 -15.38
C ILE A 129 22.01 4.47 -14.18
N LEU A 130 21.55 3.61 -13.27
CA LEU A 130 22.35 3.22 -12.11
C LEU A 130 23.66 2.54 -12.51
N LYS A 131 23.63 1.63 -13.50
CA LYS A 131 24.84 0.98 -14.03
C LYS A 131 25.78 1.98 -14.69
N GLU A 132 25.28 2.91 -15.50
CA GLU A 132 26.05 3.98 -16.16
C GLU A 132 26.76 4.88 -15.14
N ARG A 133 26.15 5.09 -13.96
CA ARG A 133 26.73 5.83 -12.83
C ARG A 133 27.63 4.97 -11.91
N GLY A 134 27.81 3.69 -12.20
CA GLY A 134 28.59 2.76 -11.35
C GLY A 134 27.92 2.42 -10.03
N LEU A 135 26.59 2.61 -9.92
CA LEU A 135 25.80 2.32 -8.72
C LEU A 135 25.25 0.89 -8.74
N ALA A 136 25.00 0.34 -7.55
CA ALA A 136 24.46 -1.00 -7.39
C ALA A 136 23.02 -1.10 -7.94
N THR A 137 22.72 -2.22 -8.58
CA THR A 137 21.37 -2.62 -9.02
C THR A 137 20.87 -3.85 -8.29
N SER A 138 21.42 -4.14 -7.11
CA SER A 138 20.83 -5.11 -6.18
C SER A 138 19.51 -4.60 -5.66
N VAL A 139 18.57 -5.53 -5.46
CA VAL A 139 17.22 -5.20 -5.02
C VAL A 139 17.03 -5.50 -3.54
N GLY A 140 16.21 -4.67 -2.87
CA GLY A 140 15.76 -4.90 -1.51
C GLY A 140 14.62 -5.93 -1.43
N ASP A 141 14.05 -6.06 -0.25
CA ASP A 141 12.98 -7.03 0.03
C ASP A 141 11.72 -6.79 -0.80
N GLU A 142 11.44 -5.57 -1.17
CA GLU A 142 10.29 -5.21 -2.00
C GLU A 142 10.58 -5.15 -3.50
N GLY A 143 11.79 -5.58 -3.91
CA GLY A 143 12.19 -5.68 -5.31
C GLY A 143 12.72 -4.39 -5.95
N GLY A 144 12.63 -3.24 -5.28
CA GLY A 144 13.22 -1.98 -5.72
C GLY A 144 14.74 -1.96 -5.53
N PHE A 145 15.46 -1.14 -6.31
CA PHE A 145 16.92 -0.98 -6.18
C PHE A 145 17.28 -0.29 -4.87
N ALA A 146 18.48 -0.58 -4.37
CA ALA A 146 19.04 0.04 -3.16
C ALA A 146 20.39 0.74 -3.48
N PRO A 147 20.41 1.77 -4.35
CA PRO A 147 21.63 2.46 -4.74
C PRO A 147 22.13 3.38 -3.63
N ALA A 148 23.47 3.61 -3.61
CA ALA A 148 24.08 4.61 -2.73
C ALA A 148 23.92 6.02 -3.30
N LEU A 149 22.70 6.58 -3.24
CA LEU A 149 22.40 7.96 -3.61
C LEU A 149 22.60 8.87 -2.38
N ALA A 150 22.91 10.15 -2.64
CA ALA A 150 23.35 11.08 -1.59
C ALA A 150 22.18 11.78 -0.87
N SER A 151 21.00 11.86 -1.50
CA SER A 151 19.83 12.54 -0.94
C SER A 151 18.51 12.06 -1.53
N ASP A 152 17.41 12.28 -0.82
CA ASP A 152 16.06 11.97 -1.27
C ASP A 152 15.71 12.72 -2.58
N GLU A 153 16.16 13.96 -2.74
CA GLU A 153 15.97 14.72 -3.98
C GLU A 153 16.70 14.07 -5.16
N GLU A 154 17.93 13.58 -4.97
CA GLU A 154 18.68 12.85 -6.01
C GLU A 154 17.96 11.55 -6.41
N ALA A 155 17.34 10.86 -5.47
CA ALA A 155 16.53 9.68 -5.77
C ALA A 155 15.35 10.03 -6.68
N ILE A 156 14.60 11.08 -6.34
CA ILE A 156 13.46 11.54 -7.15
C ILE A 156 13.95 11.97 -8.55
N GLU A 157 15.02 12.77 -8.65
CA GLU A 157 15.59 13.24 -9.91
C GLU A 157 16.04 12.05 -10.78
N THR A 158 16.68 11.03 -10.20
CA THR A 158 17.10 9.82 -10.90
C THR A 158 15.90 9.01 -11.43
N ILE A 159 14.83 8.91 -10.66
CA ILE A 159 13.58 8.28 -11.10
C ILE A 159 12.95 9.05 -12.26
N LEU A 160 12.88 10.39 -12.16
CA LEU A 160 12.32 11.23 -13.24
C LEU A 160 13.16 11.15 -14.51
N GLU A 161 14.49 11.01 -14.41
CA GLU A 161 15.36 10.73 -15.54
C GLU A 161 15.02 9.38 -16.18
N ALA A 162 14.78 8.32 -15.36
CA ALA A 162 14.40 7.00 -15.85
C ALA A 162 13.04 7.04 -16.58
N VAL A 163 12.05 7.78 -16.05
CA VAL A 163 10.75 8.00 -16.71
C VAL A 163 10.94 8.63 -18.10
N LYS A 164 11.77 9.68 -18.20
CA LYS A 164 12.07 10.35 -19.48
C LYS A 164 12.84 9.42 -20.43
N LYS A 165 13.84 8.68 -19.92
CA LYS A 165 14.65 7.73 -20.72
C LYS A 165 13.77 6.60 -21.27
N ALA A 166 12.73 6.20 -20.58
CA ALA A 166 11.72 5.24 -21.04
C ALA A 166 10.72 5.82 -22.04
N GLY A 167 10.76 7.13 -22.32
CA GLY A 167 9.90 7.79 -23.29
C GLY A 167 8.59 8.35 -22.74
N TYR A 168 8.48 8.49 -21.42
CA TYR A 168 7.28 9.00 -20.73
C TYR A 168 7.48 10.39 -20.16
N GLU A 169 6.37 11.10 -19.93
CA GLU A 169 6.35 12.46 -19.40
C GLU A 169 6.07 12.48 -17.89
N PRO A 170 7.06 12.90 -17.04
CA PRO A 170 6.83 13.10 -15.61
C PRO A 170 5.73 14.15 -15.35
N GLY A 171 4.86 13.85 -14.39
CA GLY A 171 3.75 14.72 -14.01
C GLY A 171 2.49 14.55 -14.88
N LYS A 172 2.58 13.77 -15.98
CA LYS A 172 1.45 13.47 -16.85
C LYS A 172 1.22 11.96 -16.98
N ASP A 173 2.24 11.24 -17.47
CA ASP A 173 2.18 9.79 -17.61
C ASP A 173 2.47 9.09 -16.28
N PHE A 174 3.42 9.65 -15.54
CA PHE A 174 3.84 9.15 -14.23
C PHE A 174 3.84 10.22 -13.14
N MET A 175 3.35 9.84 -11.98
CA MET A 175 3.51 10.58 -10.73
C MET A 175 4.45 9.81 -9.78
N ILE A 176 4.98 10.52 -8.79
CA ILE A 176 5.80 9.96 -7.72
C ILE A 176 4.95 9.79 -6.46
N ALA A 177 5.10 8.65 -5.79
CA ALA A 177 4.65 8.45 -4.42
C ALA A 177 5.85 8.11 -3.53
N MET A 178 5.76 8.45 -2.25
CA MET A 178 6.82 8.19 -1.27
C MET A 178 6.22 7.59 -0.02
N ASP A 179 6.99 6.72 0.64
CA ASP A 179 6.77 6.32 2.03
C ASP A 179 7.92 6.87 2.87
N ALA A 180 7.60 7.83 3.72
CA ALA A 180 8.60 8.49 4.56
C ALA A 180 8.95 7.65 5.80
N ALA A 181 7.99 6.87 6.31
CA ALA A 181 8.11 6.13 7.57
C ALA A 181 8.65 7.01 8.72
N SER A 182 8.10 8.22 8.86
CA SER A 182 8.66 9.26 9.75
C SER A 182 8.62 8.90 11.23
N SER A 183 7.88 7.85 11.62
CA SER A 183 7.95 7.29 12.98
C SER A 183 9.36 6.80 13.34
N GLU A 184 10.16 6.37 12.35
CA GLU A 184 11.56 5.99 12.54
C GLU A 184 12.48 7.20 12.84
N TRP A 185 12.04 8.42 12.54
CA TRP A 185 12.81 9.66 12.76
C TRP A 185 12.49 10.35 14.08
N LYS A 186 11.48 9.87 14.82
CA LYS A 186 11.07 10.48 16.07
C LYS A 186 12.19 10.52 17.11
N THR A 187 12.27 11.61 17.83
CA THR A 187 13.16 11.74 18.98
C THR A 187 12.39 11.46 20.28
N LYS A 188 13.07 11.54 21.43
CA LYS A 188 12.40 11.46 22.74
C LYS A 188 11.45 12.65 22.99
N GLU A 189 11.60 13.71 22.24
CA GLU A 189 10.83 14.95 22.35
C GLU A 189 9.72 14.92 21.31
N LYS A 190 8.45 14.94 21.74
CA LYS A 190 7.28 14.88 20.85
C LYS A 190 7.33 16.02 19.83
N GLY A 191 6.99 15.69 18.57
CA GLY A 191 6.99 16.65 17.46
C GLY A 191 8.41 17.08 17.01
N LYS A 192 9.44 16.30 17.39
CA LYS A 192 10.81 16.45 16.87
C LYS A 192 11.29 15.20 16.16
N TYR A 193 11.87 15.41 15.01
CA TYR A 193 12.33 14.40 14.06
C TYR A 193 13.81 14.62 13.77
N LYS A 194 14.60 13.57 13.79
CA LYS A 194 16.00 13.58 13.38
C LYS A 194 16.18 12.62 12.22
N LEU A 195 16.46 13.15 11.04
CA LEU A 195 16.72 12.37 9.85
C LEU A 195 17.97 11.51 10.05
N PRO A 196 17.89 10.18 9.94
CA PRO A 196 19.03 9.30 10.30
C PRO A 196 20.27 9.50 9.43
N LYS A 197 20.08 9.80 8.14
CA LYS A 197 21.16 9.93 7.15
C LYS A 197 21.65 11.39 7.03
N ALA A 198 20.73 12.31 6.78
CA ALA A 198 21.06 13.73 6.67
C ALA A 198 21.45 14.37 8.00
N GLY A 199 21.09 13.76 9.15
CA GLY A 199 21.37 14.30 10.49
C GLY A 199 20.58 15.56 10.84
N THR A 200 19.74 16.05 9.93
CA THR A 200 18.94 17.26 10.12
C THR A 200 17.86 17.03 11.17
N VAL A 201 17.63 18.04 12.01
CA VAL A 201 16.57 18.02 13.03
C VAL A 201 15.44 18.96 12.63
N TYR A 202 14.23 18.43 12.56
CA TYR A 202 13.01 19.18 12.27
C TYR A 202 12.05 19.17 13.47
N THR A 203 11.27 20.25 13.62
CA THR A 203 9.97 20.19 14.31
C THR A 203 8.90 19.74 13.33
N SER A 204 7.70 19.38 13.80
CA SER A 204 6.58 19.02 12.92
C SER A 204 6.33 20.10 11.86
N GLU A 205 6.34 21.38 12.24
CA GLU A 205 6.14 22.50 11.30
C GLU A 205 7.24 22.58 10.23
N LYS A 206 8.50 22.39 10.61
CA LYS A 206 9.62 22.39 9.66
C LYS A 206 9.61 21.19 8.74
N LEU A 207 9.14 20.03 9.22
CA LEU A 207 8.99 18.84 8.39
C LEU A 207 7.83 19.01 7.40
N ILE A 208 6.73 19.62 7.82
CA ILE A 208 5.62 20.00 6.92
C ILE A 208 6.11 20.95 5.82
N GLU A 209 6.90 21.96 6.17
CA GLU A 209 7.48 22.88 5.19
C GLU A 209 8.45 22.18 4.23
N HIS A 210 9.20 21.19 4.70
CA HIS A 210 10.04 20.34 3.86
C HIS A 210 9.20 19.56 2.82
N TRP A 211 8.12 18.89 3.25
CA TRP A 211 7.22 18.19 2.33
C TRP A 211 6.59 19.13 1.30
N LYS A 212 6.19 20.32 1.75
CA LYS A 212 5.63 21.34 0.86
C LYS A 212 6.57 21.73 -0.27
N LYS A 213 7.86 21.98 0.05
CA LYS A 213 8.89 22.28 -0.95
C LYS A 213 9.09 21.15 -1.94
N LEU A 214 9.12 19.89 -1.48
CA LEU A 214 9.25 18.74 -2.37
C LEU A 214 8.04 18.59 -3.31
N VAL A 215 6.82 18.76 -2.79
CA VAL A 215 5.58 18.69 -3.58
C VAL A 215 5.50 19.84 -4.61
N GLU A 216 6.04 21.02 -4.28
CA GLU A 216 6.12 22.15 -5.22
C GLU A 216 7.18 21.94 -6.32
N LYS A 217 8.29 21.25 -5.98
CA LYS A 217 9.41 21.03 -6.92
C LYS A 217 9.18 19.83 -7.83
N PHE A 218 8.55 18.78 -7.34
CA PHE A 218 8.44 17.48 -8.03
C PHE A 218 6.99 17.01 -8.22
N PRO A 219 6.72 16.13 -9.18
CA PRO A 219 5.37 15.59 -9.41
C PRO A 219 4.98 14.53 -8.37
N ILE A 220 5.07 14.87 -7.08
CA ILE A 220 4.71 14.00 -5.97
C ILE A 220 3.19 14.09 -5.77
N ILE A 221 2.50 12.94 -5.82
CA ILE A 221 1.04 12.85 -5.68
C ILE A 221 0.61 12.20 -4.36
N SER A 222 1.50 11.46 -3.70
CA SER A 222 1.20 10.72 -2.47
C SER A 222 2.41 10.68 -1.54
N ILE A 223 2.17 10.93 -0.24
CA ILE A 223 3.16 10.78 0.83
C ILE A 223 2.53 9.93 1.93
N GLU A 224 3.15 8.80 2.24
CA GLU A 224 2.78 7.88 3.31
C GLU A 224 3.63 8.20 4.55
N ASP A 225 2.97 8.17 5.71
CA ASP A 225 3.54 8.39 7.04
C ASP A 225 4.53 9.57 7.11
N ALA A 226 4.05 10.71 6.60
CA ALA A 226 4.81 11.96 6.52
C ALA A 226 5.20 12.54 7.90
N LEU A 227 4.56 12.09 8.98
CA LEU A 227 4.82 12.41 10.38
C LEU A 227 4.66 11.17 11.26
N ASP A 228 5.15 11.24 12.51
CA ASP A 228 4.99 10.17 13.51
C ASP A 228 3.52 9.82 13.76
N GLU A 229 3.23 8.54 13.99
CA GLU A 229 1.90 7.97 14.20
C GLU A 229 1.14 8.52 15.41
N GLU A 230 1.82 9.19 16.33
CA GLU A 230 1.22 9.84 17.52
C GLU A 230 1.26 11.37 17.43
N ASP A 231 1.76 11.95 16.35
CA ASP A 231 1.77 13.41 16.15
C ASP A 231 0.47 13.91 15.49
N TRP A 232 -0.66 13.64 16.13
CA TRP A 232 -2.01 13.97 15.62
C TRP A 232 -2.19 15.47 15.31
N GLU A 233 -1.59 16.36 16.12
CA GLU A 233 -1.65 17.81 15.88
C GLU A 233 -0.82 18.21 14.64
N GLY A 234 0.33 17.58 14.46
CA GLY A 234 1.14 17.73 13.23
C GLY A 234 0.37 17.23 12.01
N TRP A 235 -0.24 16.04 12.07
CA TRP A 235 -1.05 15.48 10.99
C TRP A 235 -2.23 16.38 10.60
N LYS A 236 -2.93 16.96 11.58
CA LYS A 236 -4.00 17.92 11.33
C LYS A 236 -3.50 19.15 10.56
N LYS A 237 -2.37 19.73 10.98
CA LYS A 237 -1.72 20.87 10.28
C LYS A 237 -1.28 20.48 8.88
N LEU A 238 -0.58 19.34 8.72
CA LEU A 238 -0.14 18.81 7.44
C LEU A 238 -1.31 18.65 6.47
N THR A 239 -2.40 18.07 6.95
CA THR A 239 -3.60 17.84 6.11
C THR A 239 -4.25 19.16 5.69
N ALA A 240 -4.32 20.14 6.59
CA ALA A 240 -4.84 21.46 6.28
C ALA A 240 -4.01 22.21 5.22
N GLU A 241 -2.68 22.01 5.19
CA GLU A 241 -1.78 22.70 4.26
C GLU A 241 -1.60 21.97 2.91
N LEU A 242 -1.58 20.65 2.91
CA LEU A 242 -1.24 19.84 1.72
C LEU A 242 -2.32 18.88 1.27
N GLY A 243 -3.35 18.61 2.07
CA GLY A 243 -4.33 17.55 1.79
C GLY A 243 -5.19 17.78 0.55
N ASP A 244 -5.29 19.00 0.04
CA ASP A 244 -5.96 19.31 -1.23
C ASP A 244 -5.03 19.22 -2.46
N LYS A 245 -3.72 19.09 -2.26
CA LYS A 245 -2.70 19.01 -3.30
C LYS A 245 -2.09 17.61 -3.46
N VAL A 246 -2.01 16.85 -2.37
CA VAL A 246 -1.35 15.55 -2.30
C VAL A 246 -2.12 14.57 -1.43
N GLN A 247 -2.10 13.30 -1.80
CA GLN A 247 -2.63 12.23 -0.98
C GLN A 247 -1.72 12.01 0.23
N LEU A 248 -2.29 12.10 1.43
CA LEU A 248 -1.61 11.91 2.71
C LEU A 248 -2.09 10.59 3.32
N VAL A 249 -1.24 9.59 3.23
CA VAL A 249 -1.57 8.21 3.59
C VAL A 249 -1.13 7.90 5.02
N GLY A 250 -2.03 7.34 5.82
CA GLY A 250 -1.68 6.77 7.11
C GLY A 250 -1.57 5.25 7.01
N ASP A 251 -0.35 4.72 7.20
CA ASP A 251 -0.08 3.32 7.50
C ASP A 251 0.03 3.14 9.02
N ASP A 252 1.13 3.56 9.63
CA ASP A 252 1.34 3.48 11.08
C ASP A 252 0.33 4.36 11.85
N LEU A 253 -0.07 5.48 11.26
CA LEU A 253 -1.11 6.35 11.82
C LEU A 253 -2.42 5.59 12.07
N PHE A 254 -2.85 4.73 11.16
CA PHE A 254 -4.16 4.07 11.20
C PHE A 254 -4.10 2.57 11.47
N VAL A 255 -3.02 1.89 11.10
CA VAL A 255 -2.78 0.43 11.25
C VAL A 255 -4.00 -0.43 10.85
N THR A 256 -4.70 -0.03 9.76
CA THR A 256 -5.94 -0.68 9.29
C THR A 256 -7.03 -0.78 10.38
N ASN A 257 -6.96 0.06 11.42
CA ASN A 257 -7.82 -0.01 12.60
C ASN A 257 -8.92 1.04 12.55
N THR A 258 -10.19 0.60 12.59
CA THR A 258 -11.36 1.49 12.49
C THR A 258 -11.44 2.54 13.60
N LYS A 259 -10.95 2.26 14.82
CA LYS A 259 -10.93 3.22 15.93
C LYS A 259 -9.93 4.35 15.66
N ARG A 260 -8.70 4.01 15.20
CA ARG A 260 -7.69 5.00 14.83
C ARG A 260 -8.12 5.80 13.60
N LEU A 261 -8.69 5.12 12.59
CA LEU A 261 -9.25 5.78 11.40
C LEU A 261 -10.36 6.76 11.76
N SER A 262 -11.33 6.36 12.59
CA SER A 262 -12.41 7.23 13.07
C SER A 262 -11.88 8.47 13.81
N LYS A 263 -10.83 8.30 14.64
CA LYS A 263 -10.15 9.42 15.29
C LYS A 263 -9.52 10.36 14.26
N GLY A 264 -8.80 9.83 13.27
CA GLY A 264 -8.19 10.65 12.21
C GLY A 264 -9.21 11.41 11.40
N ILE A 265 -10.29 10.75 10.97
CA ILE A 265 -11.40 11.39 10.26
C ILE A 265 -11.99 12.55 11.09
N SER A 266 -12.29 12.32 12.37
CA SER A 266 -12.88 13.34 13.25
C SER A 266 -11.96 14.54 13.49
N GLN A 267 -10.63 14.34 13.41
CA GLN A 267 -9.64 15.39 13.62
C GLN A 267 -9.12 16.02 12.32
N GLY A 268 -9.50 15.48 11.15
CA GLY A 268 -9.01 15.93 9.84
C GLY A 268 -7.54 15.59 9.60
N CYS A 269 -7.12 14.37 9.95
CA CYS A 269 -5.75 13.88 9.82
C CYS A 269 -5.62 12.88 8.68
N GLY A 270 -4.85 13.22 7.65
CA GLY A 270 -4.71 12.42 6.43
C GLY A 270 -5.94 12.52 5.50
N ASN A 271 -5.89 11.85 4.36
CA ASN A 271 -6.99 11.73 3.40
C ASN A 271 -6.99 10.37 2.68
N SER A 272 -6.12 9.46 3.13
CA SER A 272 -5.99 8.09 2.62
C SER A 272 -5.54 7.14 3.74
N ILE A 273 -5.90 5.87 3.61
CA ILE A 273 -5.46 4.80 4.51
C ILE A 273 -4.76 3.69 3.73
N LEU A 274 -3.65 3.19 4.28
CA LEU A 274 -3.03 1.95 3.82
C LEU A 274 -3.74 0.76 4.46
N ILE A 275 -4.05 -0.26 3.68
CA ILE A 275 -4.81 -1.44 4.10
C ILE A 275 -3.90 -2.67 4.10
N LYS A 276 -3.58 -3.15 5.29
CA LYS A 276 -2.79 -4.37 5.52
C LYS A 276 -3.66 -5.38 6.28
N LEU A 277 -4.11 -6.44 5.61
CA LEU A 277 -5.05 -7.42 6.19
C LEU A 277 -4.57 -8.01 7.52
N ASN A 278 -3.26 -8.24 7.65
CA ASN A 278 -2.71 -8.86 8.84
C ASN A 278 -2.45 -7.88 10.00
N GLN A 279 -2.61 -6.57 9.82
CA GLN A 279 -2.62 -5.61 10.92
C GLN A 279 -3.91 -5.73 11.74
N ILE A 280 -5.03 -6.03 11.07
CA ILE A 280 -6.34 -6.18 11.71
C ILE A 280 -6.73 -7.66 11.91
N GLY A 281 -6.27 -8.57 11.04
CA GLY A 281 -6.35 -10.01 11.19
C GLY A 281 -7.63 -10.68 10.69
N SER A 282 -8.56 -9.96 10.06
CA SER A 282 -9.71 -10.57 9.39
C SER A 282 -10.14 -9.82 8.14
N VAL A 283 -10.69 -10.53 7.17
CA VAL A 283 -11.22 -9.94 5.94
C VAL A 283 -12.36 -8.98 6.28
N SER A 284 -13.32 -9.36 7.13
CA SER A 284 -14.49 -8.53 7.44
C SER A 284 -14.12 -7.18 8.06
N GLU A 285 -13.17 -7.14 9.02
CA GLU A 285 -12.74 -5.86 9.60
C GLU A 285 -11.94 -5.02 8.61
N THR A 286 -11.22 -5.68 7.68
CA THR A 286 -10.58 -4.99 6.55
C THR A 286 -11.63 -4.31 5.67
N LEU A 287 -12.73 -5.02 5.34
CA LEU A 287 -13.86 -4.46 4.58
C LEU A 287 -14.50 -3.27 5.32
N GLU A 288 -14.68 -3.38 6.64
CA GLU A 288 -15.21 -2.30 7.48
C GLU A 288 -14.30 -1.05 7.46
N ALA A 289 -12.98 -1.23 7.54
CA ALA A 289 -12.02 -0.13 7.47
C ALA A 289 -12.04 0.57 6.11
N ILE A 290 -12.06 -0.19 5.01
CA ILE A 290 -12.16 0.36 3.64
C ILE A 290 -13.47 1.12 3.47
N LYS A 291 -14.60 0.54 3.90
CA LYS A 291 -15.92 1.17 3.83
C LYS A 291 -15.94 2.49 4.60
N MET A 292 -15.46 2.49 5.85
CA MET A 292 -15.38 3.71 6.68
C MET A 292 -14.54 4.80 6.00
N ALA A 293 -13.39 4.43 5.40
CA ALA A 293 -12.55 5.37 4.66
C ALA A 293 -13.31 6.00 3.48
N HIS A 294 -13.94 5.18 2.65
CA HIS A 294 -14.69 5.64 1.48
C HIS A 294 -15.88 6.53 1.84
N GLU A 295 -16.64 6.18 2.89
CA GLU A 295 -17.77 6.97 3.38
C GLU A 295 -17.32 8.34 3.91
N ALA A 296 -16.14 8.42 4.49
CA ALA A 296 -15.53 9.68 4.94
C ALA A 296 -14.86 10.49 3.82
N GLY A 297 -14.87 10.00 2.58
CA GLY A 297 -14.20 10.66 1.47
C GLY A 297 -12.69 10.36 1.36
N TYR A 298 -12.13 9.50 2.19
CA TYR A 298 -10.74 9.03 2.09
C TYR A 298 -10.58 8.05 0.93
N THR A 299 -9.37 7.96 0.39
CA THR A 299 -8.96 6.85 -0.46
C THR A 299 -8.43 5.69 0.38
N ALA A 300 -8.40 4.50 -0.20
CA ALA A 300 -7.79 3.32 0.42
C ALA A 300 -6.78 2.70 -0.55
N ILE A 301 -5.68 2.15 -0.03
CA ILE A 301 -4.62 1.52 -0.81
C ILE A 301 -4.47 0.09 -0.30
N ALA A 302 -4.71 -0.92 -1.14
CA ALA A 302 -4.42 -2.30 -0.79
C ALA A 302 -2.90 -2.51 -0.77
N SER A 303 -2.35 -3.05 0.33
CA SER A 303 -0.91 -3.11 0.54
C SER A 303 -0.43 -4.51 0.90
N HIS A 304 0.78 -4.81 0.44
CA HIS A 304 1.61 -5.92 0.88
C HIS A 304 2.28 -5.64 2.24
N ARG A 305 3.18 -6.53 2.64
CA ARG A 305 4.15 -6.33 3.74
C ARG A 305 5.56 -6.50 3.20
N SER A 306 6.58 -6.04 3.98
CA SER A 306 8.00 -6.26 3.64
C SER A 306 8.33 -7.76 3.55
N GLY A 307 7.82 -8.59 4.46
CA GLY A 307 7.80 -10.04 4.33
C GLY A 307 6.53 -10.50 3.63
N GLU A 308 6.64 -11.11 2.46
CA GLU A 308 5.52 -11.51 1.60
C GLU A 308 5.62 -12.95 1.12
N THR A 309 4.47 -13.47 0.67
CA THR A 309 4.31 -14.74 -0.02
C THR A 309 3.73 -14.53 -1.41
N GLU A 310 3.59 -15.58 -2.21
CA GLU A 310 2.94 -15.53 -3.53
C GLU A 310 1.39 -15.47 -3.45
N ASP A 311 0.79 -15.37 -2.25
CA ASP A 311 -0.66 -15.17 -2.11
C ASP A 311 -1.11 -13.88 -2.81
N THR A 312 -2.23 -13.96 -3.52
CA THR A 312 -2.74 -12.88 -4.37
C THR A 312 -3.99 -12.20 -3.82
N THR A 313 -4.40 -12.52 -2.59
CA THR A 313 -5.66 -12.03 -2.00
C THR A 313 -5.78 -10.52 -2.03
N ILE A 314 -4.67 -9.76 -1.83
CA ILE A 314 -4.71 -8.30 -1.87
C ILE A 314 -5.03 -7.75 -3.27
N ALA A 315 -4.69 -8.47 -4.34
CA ALA A 315 -5.04 -8.09 -5.71
C ALA A 315 -6.54 -8.25 -5.95
N ASP A 316 -7.12 -9.39 -5.53
CA ASP A 316 -8.56 -9.62 -5.57
C ASP A 316 -9.31 -8.59 -4.72
N LEU A 317 -8.83 -8.30 -3.49
CA LEU A 317 -9.41 -7.30 -2.60
C LEU A 317 -9.42 -5.91 -3.22
N ALA A 318 -8.31 -5.51 -3.86
CA ALA A 318 -8.18 -4.19 -4.47
C ALA A 318 -9.25 -3.95 -5.54
N VAL A 319 -9.51 -4.94 -6.39
CA VAL A 319 -10.56 -4.86 -7.42
C VAL A 319 -11.94 -4.99 -6.81
N ALA A 320 -12.13 -5.93 -5.88
CA ALA A 320 -13.41 -6.17 -5.21
C ALA A 320 -14.00 -4.89 -4.59
N LEU A 321 -13.17 -4.15 -3.86
CA LEU A 321 -13.60 -2.97 -3.11
C LEU A 321 -13.33 -1.65 -3.83
N ASN A 322 -12.86 -1.71 -5.09
CA ASN A 322 -12.50 -0.54 -5.85
C ASN A 322 -11.59 0.43 -5.05
N THR A 323 -10.55 -0.13 -4.39
CA THR A 323 -9.56 0.71 -3.70
C THR A 323 -8.82 1.60 -4.68
N CYS A 324 -8.81 1.21 -5.96
CA CYS A 324 -8.22 1.95 -7.07
C CYS A 324 -6.71 2.18 -6.97
N GLN A 325 -6.06 1.69 -5.93
CA GLN A 325 -4.60 1.77 -5.72
C GLN A 325 -4.11 0.49 -5.04
N ILE A 326 -2.89 0.06 -5.40
CA ILE A 326 -2.21 -1.08 -4.79
C ILE A 326 -0.73 -0.77 -4.60
N LYS A 327 -0.22 -0.99 -3.38
CA LYS A 327 1.19 -0.91 -3.02
C LYS A 327 1.70 -2.33 -2.81
N THR A 328 2.44 -2.89 -3.78
CA THR A 328 2.88 -4.29 -3.71
C THR A 328 4.28 -4.51 -4.29
N GLY A 329 5.16 -3.52 -4.13
CA GLY A 329 6.57 -3.59 -4.50
C GLY A 329 6.86 -3.29 -5.97
N ALA A 330 8.10 -3.58 -6.39
CA ALA A 330 8.58 -3.38 -7.74
C ALA A 330 8.10 -4.50 -8.69
N PRO A 331 8.28 -4.34 -10.03
CA PRO A 331 8.05 -5.42 -11.00
C PRO A 331 9.23 -6.43 -10.97
N SER A 332 9.60 -6.87 -9.79
CA SER A 332 10.73 -7.73 -9.47
C SER A 332 10.38 -8.57 -8.24
N ARG A 333 10.99 -9.76 -8.09
CA ARG A 333 10.68 -10.79 -7.08
C ARG A 333 9.30 -11.44 -7.27
N SER A 334 9.25 -12.79 -7.22
CA SER A 334 8.06 -13.56 -7.59
C SER A 334 6.86 -13.28 -6.69
N GLU A 335 7.08 -13.08 -5.38
CA GLU A 335 6.02 -12.76 -4.43
C GLU A 335 5.36 -11.39 -4.68
N ARG A 336 6.05 -10.45 -5.34
CA ARG A 336 5.50 -9.16 -5.77
C ARG A 336 4.78 -9.30 -7.10
N VAL A 337 5.46 -9.90 -8.09
CA VAL A 337 4.95 -10.09 -9.45
C VAL A 337 3.68 -10.95 -9.47
N ALA A 338 3.53 -11.90 -8.53
CA ALA A 338 2.31 -12.71 -8.41
C ALA A 338 1.04 -11.87 -8.30
N LYS A 339 1.06 -10.74 -7.55
CA LYS A 339 -0.09 -9.84 -7.39
C LYS A 339 -0.40 -9.11 -8.70
N TYR A 340 0.63 -8.62 -9.39
CA TYR A 340 0.46 -7.97 -10.69
C TYR A 340 -0.08 -8.94 -11.75
N ASN A 341 0.42 -10.18 -11.78
CA ASN A 341 -0.09 -11.21 -12.66
C ASN A 341 -1.56 -11.57 -12.37
N GLN A 342 -1.97 -11.54 -11.09
CA GLN A 342 -3.38 -11.74 -10.72
C GLN A 342 -4.25 -10.59 -11.23
N LEU A 343 -3.78 -9.35 -11.14
CA LEU A 343 -4.51 -8.20 -11.67
C LEU A 343 -4.65 -8.25 -13.20
N LEU A 344 -3.64 -8.75 -13.93
CA LEU A 344 -3.75 -9.00 -15.37
C LEU A 344 -4.84 -10.03 -15.70
N ARG A 345 -4.92 -11.14 -14.93
CA ARG A 345 -5.99 -12.15 -15.10
C ARG A 345 -7.36 -11.55 -14.80
N ILE A 346 -7.48 -10.72 -13.77
CA ILE A 346 -8.74 -10.06 -13.44
C ILE A 346 -9.13 -9.07 -14.55
N GLU A 347 -8.18 -8.28 -15.08
CA GLU A 347 -8.44 -7.37 -16.19
C GLU A 347 -8.94 -8.12 -17.43
N GLU A 348 -8.32 -9.26 -17.75
CA GLU A 348 -8.75 -10.14 -18.86
C GLU A 348 -10.17 -10.70 -18.63
N GLN A 349 -10.48 -11.17 -17.41
CA GLN A 349 -11.82 -11.67 -17.06
C GLN A 349 -12.90 -10.60 -17.12
N LEU A 350 -12.57 -9.36 -16.75
CA LEU A 350 -13.50 -8.23 -16.82
C LEU A 350 -13.73 -7.75 -18.24
N GLY A 351 -12.73 -7.90 -19.13
CA GLY A 351 -12.79 -7.45 -20.51
C GLY A 351 -13.19 -5.98 -20.63
N SER A 352 -14.22 -5.68 -21.38
CA SER A 352 -14.70 -4.30 -21.59
C SER A 352 -15.32 -3.65 -20.35
N ALA A 353 -15.61 -4.41 -19.28
CA ALA A 353 -16.09 -3.87 -18.01
C ALA A 353 -14.96 -3.38 -17.10
N ALA A 354 -13.70 -3.70 -17.42
CA ALA A 354 -12.54 -3.24 -16.67
C ALA A 354 -12.40 -1.71 -16.76
N VAL A 355 -12.18 -1.07 -15.64
CA VAL A 355 -11.94 0.38 -15.56
C VAL A 355 -10.57 0.61 -14.92
N TYR A 356 -9.67 1.32 -15.61
CA TYR A 356 -8.43 1.80 -15.04
C TYR A 356 -8.58 3.30 -14.74
N PRO A 357 -8.59 3.71 -13.46
CA PRO A 357 -8.98 5.08 -13.09
C PRO A 357 -7.89 6.14 -13.36
N GLY A 358 -6.62 5.74 -13.51
CA GLY A 358 -5.50 6.66 -13.71
C GLY A 358 -5.47 7.78 -12.68
N MET A 359 -5.28 9.03 -13.13
CA MET A 359 -5.32 10.22 -12.25
C MET A 359 -6.65 10.40 -11.50
N GLY A 360 -7.76 9.84 -12.01
CA GLY A 360 -9.09 9.98 -11.41
C GLY A 360 -9.25 9.31 -10.03
N VAL A 361 -8.24 8.56 -9.55
CA VAL A 361 -8.28 7.98 -8.21
C VAL A 361 -8.01 9.02 -7.12
N PHE A 362 -7.23 10.04 -7.43
CA PHE A 362 -6.83 11.05 -6.45
C PHE A 362 -7.93 12.10 -6.28
N LYS A 363 -8.25 12.42 -5.02
CA LYS A 363 -9.22 13.45 -4.63
C LYS A 363 -8.54 14.79 -4.36
N VAL A 364 -7.48 15.11 -5.10
CA VAL A 364 -6.66 16.30 -4.93
C VAL A 364 -6.84 17.26 -6.12
N LYS A 365 -6.62 18.54 -5.87
CA LYS A 365 -6.68 19.60 -6.88
C LYS A 365 -5.28 19.81 -7.47
N ARG A 366 -4.99 19.17 -8.57
CA ARG A 366 -3.74 19.39 -9.33
C ARG A 366 -4.01 19.70 -10.78
#